data_cd900af1076cbc4f00b39f6c31e1adda
#
_entry.id   cd900af1076cbc4f00b39f6c31e1adda
#
_cell.length_a   1.000
_cell.length_b   1.000
_cell.length_c   1.000
_cell.angle_alpha   90.00
_cell.angle_beta   90.00
_cell.angle_gamma   90.00
#
_symmetry.space_group_name_H-M   'P 1'
#
loop_
_entity.id
_entity.type
_entity.pdbx_description
1 polymer ?
#
loop_
_entity_poly.entity_id
_entity_poly.type
_entity_poly.pdbx_seq_one_letter_code
_entity_poly.pdbx_strand_id
1 'polypeptide(L)'
;DFSKNNYSVAIINYEHKIDGNDINTTAIICYEIYLRYYVAGLKYAGSPYAFYTIGSTIVCNHNAYIKVGGMNKQKAAEDFYFLEKLSKNFEVGKINSTNVYPSNRSSGRVPVGTGQRVTRFLANIRDEYLLFNPAVFEILKDWLMIYNSDDFNDPQILLNRSNDIHAELYNFLLQNNYTTQWKRILSNTKSDKQLQYQKKIWFDGFKTLKLIHHLRDSAYSEINMFNALDLFFVKFGINILINRNGKEIPELDIQKEYLELLRKFDSNSIHISQQKE
;
A
#
# COMPACT_ATOMS: atom_id res chain seq x y z
N ASP A 1 -24.10 -1.07 -6.26
CA ASP A 1 -23.27 -0.14 -5.46
C ASP A 1 -22.39 0.76 -6.31
N PHE A 2 -21.73 0.28 -7.36
CA PHE A 2 -20.89 1.09 -8.24
C PHE A 2 -21.69 2.27 -8.83
N SER A 3 -22.85 1.97 -9.45
CA SER A 3 -23.73 3.00 -10.02
C SER A 3 -24.45 3.84 -8.95
N LYS A 4 -24.85 3.24 -7.82
CA LYS A 4 -25.51 3.96 -6.72
C LYS A 4 -24.61 5.03 -6.11
N ASN A 5 -23.32 4.76 -6.00
CA ASN A 5 -22.33 5.68 -5.43
C ASN A 5 -21.71 6.60 -6.51
N ASN A 6 -22.16 6.51 -7.76
CA ASN A 6 -21.65 7.29 -8.88
C ASN A 6 -20.12 7.19 -9.08
N TYR A 7 -19.56 6.01 -8.80
CA TYR A 7 -18.12 5.80 -8.98
C TYR A 7 -17.74 5.74 -10.46
N SER A 8 -16.63 6.39 -10.81
CA SER A 8 -15.95 6.17 -12.09
C SER A 8 -14.94 5.04 -12.02
N VAL A 9 -14.33 4.85 -10.85
CA VAL A 9 -13.36 3.81 -10.53
C VAL A 9 -13.64 3.30 -9.13
N ALA A 10 -13.56 2.01 -8.91
CA ALA A 10 -13.67 1.42 -7.57
C ALA A 10 -12.86 0.13 -7.46
N ILE A 11 -12.54 -0.24 -6.22
CA ILE A 11 -11.99 -1.54 -5.84
C ILE A 11 -13.06 -2.31 -5.08
N ILE A 12 -13.32 -3.54 -5.51
CA ILE A 12 -14.17 -4.48 -4.79
C ILE A 12 -13.34 -5.12 -3.69
N ASN A 13 -13.93 -5.30 -2.51
CA ASN A 13 -13.30 -6.04 -1.42
C ASN A 13 -12.92 -7.47 -1.87
N TYR A 14 -11.89 -8.04 -1.26
CA TYR A 14 -11.43 -9.38 -1.59
C TYR A 14 -11.06 -10.17 -0.35
N GLU A 15 -11.15 -11.47 -0.47
CA GLU A 15 -10.68 -12.42 0.52
C GLU A 15 -10.23 -13.69 -0.19
N HIS A 16 -9.10 -14.27 0.20
CA HIS A 16 -8.78 -15.62 -0.23
C HIS A 16 -9.55 -16.62 0.63
N LYS A 17 -10.07 -17.69 0.02
CA LYS A 17 -10.69 -18.76 0.76
C LYS A 17 -9.63 -19.54 1.53
N ILE A 18 -9.85 -19.69 2.84
CA ILE A 18 -8.93 -20.36 3.76
C ILE A 18 -9.57 -21.72 4.13
N ASP A 19 -9.59 -22.62 3.17
CA ASP A 19 -10.25 -23.92 3.29
C ASP A 19 -9.17 -25.00 3.51
N GLY A 20 -8.68 -25.17 4.74
CA GLY A 20 -7.72 -26.20 5.05
C GLY A 20 -6.63 -25.81 6.04
N ASN A 21 -5.70 -26.74 6.26
CA ASN A 21 -4.55 -26.58 7.14
C ASN A 21 -3.26 -27.07 6.47
N ASP A 22 -3.21 -27.03 5.15
CA ASP A 22 -2.04 -27.43 4.37
C ASP A 22 -1.07 -26.25 4.17
N ILE A 23 0.08 -26.54 3.58
CA ILE A 23 1.13 -25.56 3.33
C ILE A 23 0.69 -24.48 2.31
N ASN A 24 -0.24 -24.82 1.39
CA ASN A 24 -0.79 -23.83 0.44
C ASN A 24 -1.65 -22.80 1.19
N THR A 25 -2.43 -23.26 2.16
CA THR A 25 -3.21 -22.38 3.04
C THR A 25 -2.31 -21.41 3.80
N THR A 26 -1.21 -21.92 4.36
CA THR A 26 -0.20 -21.07 5.03
C THR A 26 0.37 -20.04 4.08
N ALA A 27 0.75 -20.43 2.87
CA ALA A 27 1.31 -19.54 1.85
C ALA A 27 0.34 -18.41 1.48
N ILE A 28 -0.94 -18.73 1.34
CA ILE A 28 -1.95 -17.73 0.97
C ILE A 28 -2.26 -16.76 2.13
N ILE A 29 -2.24 -17.25 3.37
CA ILE A 29 -2.38 -16.41 4.57
C ILE A 29 -1.23 -15.41 4.64
N CYS A 30 0.02 -15.84 4.51
CA CYS A 30 1.19 -14.97 4.49
C CYS A 30 1.07 -13.91 3.38
N TYR A 31 0.65 -14.31 2.19
CA TYR A 31 0.48 -13.36 1.09
C TYR A 31 -0.62 -12.34 1.33
N GLU A 32 -1.79 -12.76 1.82
CA GLU A 32 -2.89 -11.84 2.11
C GLU A 32 -2.54 -10.90 3.28
N ILE A 33 -1.86 -11.40 4.32
CA ILE A 33 -1.31 -10.55 5.39
C ILE A 33 -0.37 -9.48 4.81
N TYR A 34 0.57 -9.86 3.95
CA TYR A 34 1.49 -8.92 3.31
C TYR A 34 0.75 -7.80 2.56
N LEU A 35 -0.24 -8.15 1.73
CA LEU A 35 -1.03 -7.19 0.98
C LEU A 35 -1.81 -6.22 1.90
N ARG A 36 -2.49 -6.77 2.91
CA ARG A 36 -3.29 -5.98 3.85
C ARG A 36 -2.42 -5.08 4.71
N TYR A 37 -1.31 -5.59 5.21
CA TYR A 37 -0.34 -4.81 5.97
C TYR A 37 0.20 -3.62 5.17
N TYR A 38 0.59 -3.85 3.92
CA TYR A 38 1.10 -2.78 3.05
C TYR A 38 0.05 -1.68 2.84
N VAL A 39 -1.18 -2.04 2.47
CA VAL A 39 -2.25 -1.06 2.27
C VAL A 39 -2.64 -0.37 3.58
N ALA A 40 -2.64 -1.09 4.71
CA ALA A 40 -2.89 -0.50 6.02
C ALA A 40 -1.79 0.53 6.40
N GLY A 41 -0.52 0.23 6.12
CA GLY A 41 0.59 1.16 6.27
C GLY A 41 0.44 2.43 5.41
N LEU A 42 0.01 2.27 4.16
CA LEU A 42 -0.29 3.41 3.29
C LEU A 42 -1.47 4.26 3.81
N LYS A 43 -2.51 3.62 4.35
CA LYS A 43 -3.64 4.31 4.99
C LYS A 43 -3.17 5.11 6.22
N TYR A 44 -2.35 4.50 7.08
CA TYR A 44 -1.75 5.17 8.23
C TYR A 44 -0.95 6.41 7.82
N ALA A 45 -0.19 6.31 6.75
CA ALA A 45 0.59 7.42 6.22
C ALA A 45 -0.26 8.50 5.52
N GLY A 46 -1.58 8.30 5.35
CA GLY A 46 -2.44 9.23 4.62
C GLY A 46 -2.17 9.25 3.10
N SER A 47 -1.63 8.16 2.55
CA SER A 47 -1.34 8.08 1.12
C SER A 47 -2.63 8.00 0.29
N PRO A 48 -2.77 8.80 -0.78
CA PRO A 48 -3.90 8.69 -1.70
C PRO A 48 -3.87 7.41 -2.55
N TYR A 49 -2.82 6.61 -2.43
CA TYR A 49 -2.60 5.35 -3.14
C TYR A 49 -2.81 4.12 -2.25
N ALA A 50 -3.52 4.28 -1.12
CA ALA A 50 -3.81 3.22 -0.17
C ALA A 50 -4.96 2.31 -0.64
N PHE A 51 -4.75 1.58 -1.73
CA PHE A 51 -5.70 0.65 -2.32
C PHE A 51 -5.01 -0.63 -2.80
N TYR A 52 -5.78 -1.70 -2.92
CA TYR A 52 -5.28 -2.98 -3.43
C TYR A 52 -5.16 -2.95 -4.95
N THR A 53 -4.03 -3.43 -5.47
CA THR A 53 -3.76 -3.55 -6.90
C THR A 53 -3.94 -5.00 -7.38
N ILE A 54 -5.07 -5.60 -7.04
CA ILE A 54 -5.43 -6.95 -7.47
C ILE A 54 -6.32 -6.82 -8.71
N GLY A 55 -5.86 -7.27 -9.87
CA GLY A 55 -6.51 -7.04 -11.15
C GLY A 55 -7.98 -7.45 -11.20
N SER A 56 -8.33 -8.57 -10.54
CA SER A 56 -9.72 -9.07 -10.48
C SER A 56 -10.67 -8.21 -9.63
N THR A 57 -10.17 -7.26 -8.85
CA THR A 57 -10.99 -6.40 -7.97
C THR A 57 -11.23 -5.01 -8.56
N ILE A 58 -10.54 -4.64 -9.63
CA ILE A 58 -10.62 -3.31 -10.23
C ILE A 58 -11.87 -3.19 -11.09
N VAL A 59 -12.69 -2.17 -10.82
CA VAL A 59 -13.87 -1.81 -11.62
C VAL A 59 -13.73 -0.37 -12.07
N CYS A 60 -13.98 -0.11 -13.34
CA CYS A 60 -14.11 1.25 -13.87
C CYS A 60 -15.19 1.34 -14.93
N ASN A 61 -15.75 2.53 -15.11
CA ASN A 61 -16.68 2.78 -16.20
C ASN A 61 -15.94 2.99 -17.53
N HIS A 62 -16.67 2.94 -18.61
CA HIS A 62 -16.14 3.09 -19.97
C HIS A 62 -15.35 4.40 -20.17
N ASN A 63 -15.87 5.52 -19.65
CA ASN A 63 -15.21 6.83 -19.79
C ASN A 63 -13.87 6.88 -19.06
N ALA A 64 -13.79 6.31 -17.85
CA ALA A 64 -12.54 6.22 -17.10
C ALA A 64 -11.51 5.34 -17.83
N TYR A 65 -11.95 4.21 -18.38
CA TYR A 65 -11.10 3.32 -19.16
C TYR A 65 -10.47 4.02 -20.37
N ILE A 66 -11.28 4.71 -21.17
CA ILE A 66 -10.81 5.45 -22.35
C ILE A 66 -9.91 6.61 -21.95
N LYS A 67 -10.28 7.36 -20.89
CA LYS A 67 -9.52 8.53 -20.43
C LYS A 67 -8.06 8.23 -20.15
N VAL A 68 -7.76 7.04 -19.63
CA VAL A 68 -6.39 6.62 -19.30
C VAL A 68 -5.71 5.80 -20.40
N GLY A 69 -6.36 5.62 -21.56
CA GLY A 69 -5.84 4.83 -22.68
C GLY A 69 -5.86 3.32 -22.42
N GLY A 70 -6.74 2.86 -21.53
CA GLY A 70 -6.91 1.46 -21.20
C GLY A 70 -5.75 0.84 -20.42
N MET A 71 -5.81 -0.49 -20.26
CA MET A 71 -4.78 -1.28 -19.60
C MET A 71 -3.56 -1.50 -20.52
N ASN A 72 -2.36 -1.36 -19.98
CA ASN A 72 -1.12 -1.57 -20.73
C ASN A 72 -0.92 -3.06 -21.05
N LYS A 73 -0.38 -3.35 -22.23
CA LYS A 73 0.03 -4.70 -22.62
C LYS A 73 1.41 -5.04 -22.03
N GLN A 74 1.48 -5.17 -20.71
CA GLN A 74 2.68 -5.61 -20.01
C GLN A 74 2.54 -7.07 -19.56
N LYS A 75 3.68 -7.75 -19.41
CA LYS A 75 3.68 -9.17 -18.96
C LYS A 75 3.34 -9.33 -17.49
N ALA A 76 3.45 -8.23 -16.70
CA ALA A 76 3.19 -8.23 -15.26
C ALA A 76 2.99 -6.81 -14.72
N ALA A 77 2.30 -6.70 -13.56
CA ALA A 77 1.96 -5.45 -12.89
C ALA A 77 1.10 -4.48 -13.74
N GLU A 78 0.43 -4.99 -14.77
CA GLU A 78 -0.49 -4.22 -15.62
C GLU A 78 -1.64 -3.62 -14.81
N ASP A 79 -2.11 -4.34 -13.81
CA ASP A 79 -3.13 -3.93 -12.85
C ASP A 79 -2.67 -2.76 -11.98
N PHE A 80 -1.45 -2.80 -11.45
CA PHE A 80 -0.84 -1.71 -10.70
C PHE A 80 -0.76 -0.43 -11.54
N TYR A 81 -0.17 -0.51 -12.74
CA TYR A 81 -0.05 0.66 -13.61
C TYR A 81 -1.40 1.19 -14.10
N PHE A 82 -2.35 0.31 -14.34
CA PHE A 82 -3.69 0.70 -14.75
C PHE A 82 -4.42 1.47 -13.64
N LEU A 83 -4.41 0.92 -12.42
CA LEU A 83 -5.05 1.56 -11.29
C LEU A 83 -4.35 2.86 -10.90
N GLU A 84 -3.03 2.93 -11.02
CA GLU A 84 -2.27 4.15 -10.80
C GLU A 84 -2.68 5.27 -11.78
N LYS A 85 -2.82 4.96 -13.07
CA LYS A 85 -3.33 5.92 -14.06
C LYS A 85 -4.76 6.37 -13.74
N LEU A 86 -5.61 5.44 -13.37
CA LEU A 86 -6.99 5.75 -12.97
C LEU A 86 -7.02 6.66 -11.75
N SER A 87 -6.25 6.35 -10.71
CA SER A 87 -6.22 7.12 -9.46
C SER A 87 -5.68 8.54 -9.63
N LYS A 88 -4.85 8.81 -10.63
CA LYS A 88 -4.38 10.16 -10.98
C LYS A 88 -5.51 11.04 -11.54
N ASN A 89 -6.51 10.45 -12.17
CA ASN A 89 -7.59 11.16 -12.87
C ASN A 89 -8.94 11.09 -12.16
N PHE A 90 -9.13 10.09 -11.29
CA PHE A 90 -10.39 9.82 -10.62
C PHE A 90 -10.16 9.49 -9.16
N GLU A 91 -11.16 9.71 -8.32
CA GLU A 91 -11.23 9.15 -7.00
C GLU A 91 -11.51 7.64 -7.09
N VAL A 92 -10.79 6.86 -6.30
CA VAL A 92 -10.95 5.40 -6.25
C VAL A 92 -11.90 5.06 -5.11
N GLY A 93 -13.13 4.67 -5.46
CA GLY A 93 -14.12 4.21 -4.49
C GLY A 93 -13.82 2.81 -3.96
N LYS A 94 -14.49 2.42 -2.88
CA LYS A 94 -14.44 1.07 -2.31
C LYS A 94 -15.83 0.44 -2.27
N ILE A 95 -15.96 -0.80 -2.74
CA ILE A 95 -17.19 -1.58 -2.71
C ILE A 95 -17.01 -2.70 -1.68
N ASN A 96 -17.74 -2.61 -0.56
CA ASN A 96 -17.68 -3.57 0.55
C ASN A 96 -18.90 -4.50 0.60
N SER A 97 -19.91 -4.29 -0.25
CA SER A 97 -21.16 -5.08 -0.27
C SER A 97 -21.01 -6.46 -0.91
N THR A 98 -19.86 -6.74 -1.52
CA THR A 98 -19.52 -8.03 -2.11
C THR A 98 -18.02 -8.25 -2.07
N ASN A 99 -17.60 -9.52 -2.14
CA ASN A 99 -16.20 -9.93 -2.11
C ASN A 99 -15.84 -10.63 -3.42
N VAL A 100 -14.63 -10.37 -3.89
CA VAL A 100 -13.95 -11.21 -4.89
C VAL A 100 -13.11 -12.24 -4.15
N TYR A 101 -13.16 -13.49 -4.59
CA TYR A 101 -12.36 -14.58 -4.03
C TYR A 101 -11.28 -15.01 -5.05
N PRO A 102 -10.08 -14.41 -5.00
CA PRO A 102 -9.01 -14.79 -5.90
C PRO A 102 -8.59 -16.25 -5.68
N SER A 103 -8.16 -16.92 -6.74
CA SER A 103 -7.74 -18.33 -6.66
C SER A 103 -6.44 -18.47 -5.87
N ASN A 104 -6.37 -19.47 -4.97
CA ASN A 104 -5.21 -19.80 -4.13
C ASN A 104 -4.16 -20.65 -4.86
N ARG A 105 -4.38 -21.01 -6.13
CA ARG A 105 -3.50 -21.92 -6.86
C ARG A 105 -2.13 -21.32 -7.14
N SER A 106 -1.08 -22.12 -7.06
CA SER A 106 0.23 -21.77 -7.62
C SER A 106 0.14 -21.58 -9.12
N SER A 107 0.92 -20.64 -9.67
CA SER A 107 0.94 -20.36 -11.10
C SER A 107 2.29 -19.76 -11.50
N GLY A 108 2.92 -20.36 -12.51
CA GLY A 108 4.12 -19.82 -13.15
C GLY A 108 3.84 -18.89 -14.34
N ARG A 109 2.56 -18.55 -14.62
CA ARG A 109 2.18 -17.75 -15.80
C ARG A 109 2.72 -16.33 -15.82
N VAL A 110 2.84 -15.72 -14.65
CA VAL A 110 3.29 -14.32 -14.50
C VAL A 110 4.33 -14.24 -13.39
N PRO A 111 5.33 -13.35 -13.52
CA PRO A 111 6.44 -13.25 -12.57
C PRO A 111 6.08 -12.52 -11.26
N VAL A 112 4.83 -12.11 -11.06
CA VAL A 112 4.32 -11.42 -9.86
C VAL A 112 2.88 -11.85 -9.56
N GLY A 113 2.39 -11.57 -8.36
CA GLY A 113 1.02 -11.85 -7.90
C GLY A 113 0.89 -13.14 -7.11
N THR A 114 -0.37 -13.52 -6.79
CA THR A 114 -0.72 -14.63 -5.89
C THR A 114 0.00 -15.93 -6.23
N GLY A 115 -0.10 -16.35 -7.48
CA GLY A 115 0.44 -17.66 -7.89
C GLY A 115 1.96 -17.75 -7.72
N GLN A 116 2.71 -16.70 -8.03
CA GLN A 116 4.15 -16.70 -7.84
C GLN A 116 4.55 -16.64 -6.37
N ARG A 117 3.87 -15.85 -5.53
CA ARG A 117 4.13 -15.79 -4.09
C ARG A 117 3.92 -17.16 -3.44
N VAL A 118 2.82 -17.83 -3.77
CA VAL A 118 2.57 -19.20 -3.30
C VAL A 118 3.68 -20.13 -3.77
N THR A 119 4.08 -20.09 -5.04
CA THR A 119 5.18 -20.90 -5.58
C THR A 119 6.50 -20.65 -4.85
N ARG A 120 6.85 -19.39 -4.56
CA ARG A 120 8.09 -19.02 -3.84
C ARG A 120 8.07 -19.51 -2.40
N PHE A 121 6.93 -19.39 -1.73
CA PHE A 121 6.73 -19.91 -0.37
C PHE A 121 6.96 -21.44 -0.35
N LEU A 122 6.29 -22.17 -1.24
CA LEU A 122 6.39 -23.64 -1.31
C LEU A 122 7.80 -24.11 -1.67
N ALA A 123 8.50 -23.38 -2.52
CA ALA A 123 9.87 -23.71 -2.93
C ALA A 123 10.95 -23.18 -1.96
N ASN A 124 10.55 -22.53 -0.86
CA ASN A 124 11.45 -21.91 0.12
C ASN A 124 12.54 -21.02 -0.52
N ILE A 125 12.17 -20.28 -1.59
CA ILE A 125 13.11 -19.42 -2.33
C ILE A 125 13.45 -18.16 -1.53
N ARG A 126 12.51 -17.68 -0.73
CA ARG A 126 12.64 -16.50 0.12
C ARG A 126 11.83 -16.72 1.40
N ASP A 127 12.28 -16.10 2.49
CA ASP A 127 11.46 -15.98 3.70
C ASP A 127 10.27 -15.05 3.41
N GLU A 128 9.08 -15.62 3.32
CA GLU A 128 7.83 -14.90 3.09
C GLU A 128 7.19 -14.40 4.39
N TYR A 129 7.77 -14.72 5.57
CA TYR A 129 7.38 -14.20 6.88
C TYR A 129 8.05 -12.88 7.24
N LEU A 130 8.45 -12.10 6.22
CA LEU A 130 9.02 -10.78 6.38
C LEU A 130 8.07 -9.69 5.88
N LEU A 131 7.93 -8.61 6.67
CA LEU A 131 7.20 -7.39 6.31
C LEU A 131 8.10 -6.17 6.45
N PHE A 132 7.73 -5.08 5.78
CA PHE A 132 8.38 -3.80 5.98
C PHE A 132 8.33 -3.41 7.46
N ASN A 133 9.43 -2.86 7.98
CA ASN A 133 9.43 -2.28 9.32
C ASN A 133 8.39 -1.14 9.38
N PRO A 134 7.52 -1.09 10.43
CA PRO A 134 6.51 -0.02 10.56
C PRO A 134 7.09 1.40 10.49
N ALA A 135 8.34 1.61 10.87
CA ALA A 135 9.01 2.91 10.82
C ALA A 135 9.02 3.53 9.40
N VAL A 136 9.03 2.71 8.34
CA VAL A 136 8.98 3.24 6.97
C VAL A 136 7.65 3.98 6.67
N PHE A 137 6.55 3.54 7.29
CA PHE A 137 5.25 4.18 7.14
C PHE A 137 5.13 5.44 8.01
N GLU A 138 5.86 5.53 9.12
CA GLU A 138 5.97 6.75 9.92
C GLU A 138 6.67 7.85 9.15
N ILE A 139 7.85 7.54 8.59
CA ILE A 139 8.58 8.47 7.74
C ILE A 139 7.73 8.91 6.54
N LEU A 140 7.01 7.97 5.92
CA LEU A 140 6.09 8.29 4.82
C LEU A 140 4.95 9.22 5.28
N LYS A 141 4.38 9.00 6.47
CA LYS A 141 3.33 9.85 7.07
C LYS A 141 3.84 11.27 7.27
N ASP A 142 4.97 11.43 7.96
CA ASP A 142 5.56 12.73 8.25
C ASP A 142 5.94 13.46 6.95
N TRP A 143 6.49 12.74 5.98
CA TRP A 143 6.73 13.29 4.65
C TRP A 143 5.44 13.77 3.98
N LEU A 144 4.39 12.95 3.91
CA LEU A 144 3.14 13.32 3.26
C LEU A 144 2.44 14.47 3.96
N MET A 145 2.56 14.58 5.28
CA MET A 145 2.02 15.70 6.05
C MET A 145 2.67 17.02 5.64
N ILE A 146 4.00 17.10 5.59
CA ILE A 146 4.69 18.33 5.16
C ILE A 146 4.57 18.58 3.65
N TYR A 147 4.55 17.51 2.83
CA TYR A 147 4.45 17.60 1.38
C TYR A 147 3.09 18.12 0.91
N ASN A 148 2.01 17.80 1.62
CA ASN A 148 0.65 18.22 1.29
C ASN A 148 0.24 19.52 1.95
N SER A 149 1.02 20.07 2.91
CA SER A 149 0.73 21.38 3.49
C SER A 149 0.83 22.48 2.43
N ASP A 150 0.07 23.54 2.59
CA ASP A 150 0.01 24.65 1.61
C ASP A 150 1.14 25.67 1.79
N ASP A 151 1.98 25.49 2.82
CA ASP A 151 2.99 26.47 3.25
C ASP A 151 4.28 26.48 2.42
N PHE A 152 4.39 25.66 1.38
CA PHE A 152 5.68 25.46 0.70
C PHE A 152 5.68 25.88 -0.78
N ASN A 153 6.08 27.13 -0.98
CA ASN A 153 6.38 27.66 -2.31
C ASN A 153 7.86 27.48 -2.71
N ASP A 154 8.74 27.13 -1.77
CA ASP A 154 10.17 26.90 -2.04
C ASP A 154 10.53 25.41 -1.87
N PRO A 155 10.88 24.71 -2.97
CA PRO A 155 11.29 23.31 -2.92
C PRO A 155 12.53 23.05 -2.06
N GLN A 156 13.41 24.04 -1.88
CA GLN A 156 14.60 23.86 -1.06
C GLN A 156 14.26 23.80 0.44
N ILE A 157 13.28 24.58 0.88
CA ILE A 157 12.81 24.53 2.27
C ILE A 157 12.24 23.15 2.57
N LEU A 158 11.40 22.61 1.68
CA LEU A 158 10.80 21.30 1.88
C LEU A 158 11.86 20.18 1.84
N LEU A 159 12.85 20.29 0.95
CA LEU A 159 13.97 19.36 0.91
C LEU A 159 14.76 19.39 2.23
N ASN A 160 15.04 20.58 2.79
CA ASN A 160 15.74 20.67 4.07
C ASN A 160 14.92 20.05 5.21
N ARG A 161 13.61 20.33 5.28
CA ARG A 161 12.71 19.72 6.27
C ARG A 161 12.60 18.22 6.15
N SER A 162 12.75 17.65 4.97
CA SER A 162 12.79 16.19 4.82
C SER A 162 13.97 15.55 5.52
N ASN A 163 15.09 16.28 5.67
CA ASN A 163 16.24 15.84 6.45
C ASN A 163 15.97 15.81 7.96
N ASP A 164 15.12 16.71 8.45
CA ASP A 164 14.70 16.74 9.86
C ASP A 164 13.82 15.53 10.20
N ILE A 165 13.07 15.00 9.20
CA ILE A 165 12.32 13.76 9.35
C ILE A 165 13.27 12.57 9.34
N HIS A 166 14.09 12.44 8.27
CA HIS A 166 15.04 11.33 8.14
C HIS A 166 16.06 11.58 7.02
N ALA A 167 17.35 11.31 7.29
CA ALA A 167 18.43 11.51 6.32
C ALA A 167 18.22 10.72 5.02
N GLU A 168 17.69 9.48 5.09
CA GLU A 168 17.43 8.67 3.90
C GLU A 168 16.23 9.16 3.08
N LEU A 169 15.26 9.84 3.68
CA LEU A 169 14.23 10.55 2.92
C LEU A 169 14.82 11.70 2.11
N TYR A 170 15.70 12.50 2.74
CA TYR A 170 16.43 13.56 2.06
C TYR A 170 17.26 13.01 0.89
N ASN A 171 18.03 11.93 1.11
CA ASN A 171 18.84 11.27 0.08
C ASN A 171 17.97 10.78 -1.09
N PHE A 172 16.83 10.16 -0.80
CA PHE A 172 15.87 9.72 -1.82
C PHE A 172 15.36 10.89 -2.67
N LEU A 173 15.01 12.02 -2.05
CA LEU A 173 14.53 13.19 -2.78
C LEU A 173 15.62 13.82 -3.65
N LEU A 174 16.86 13.87 -3.17
CA LEU A 174 18.02 14.31 -3.97
C LEU A 174 18.22 13.42 -5.21
N GLN A 175 18.26 12.11 -5.01
CA GLN A 175 18.42 11.13 -6.10
C GLN A 175 17.30 11.22 -7.15
N ASN A 176 16.11 11.65 -6.74
CA ASN A 176 14.97 11.88 -7.63
C ASN A 176 14.90 13.31 -8.19
N ASN A 177 15.97 14.12 -8.05
CA ASN A 177 16.05 15.50 -8.56
C ASN A 177 14.87 16.37 -8.12
N TYR A 178 14.41 16.21 -6.86
CA TYR A 178 13.22 16.86 -6.32
C TYR A 178 13.21 18.38 -6.59
N THR A 179 14.24 19.09 -6.14
CA THR A 179 14.29 20.55 -6.21
C THR A 179 14.19 21.08 -7.66
N THR A 180 14.92 20.45 -8.58
CA THR A 180 14.92 20.86 -9.99
C THR A 180 13.56 20.63 -10.65
N GLN A 181 12.95 19.45 -10.39
CA GLN A 181 11.63 19.11 -10.95
C GLN A 181 10.55 20.03 -10.37
N TRP A 182 10.59 20.31 -9.06
CA TRP A 182 9.61 21.18 -8.42
C TRP A 182 9.72 22.65 -8.82
N LYS A 183 10.92 23.19 -8.99
CA LYS A 183 11.10 24.53 -9.56
C LYS A 183 10.41 24.63 -10.93
N ARG A 184 10.58 23.63 -11.78
CA ARG A 184 9.90 23.56 -13.08
C ARG A 184 8.39 23.44 -12.96
N ILE A 185 7.87 22.63 -12.02
CA ILE A 185 6.44 22.49 -11.78
C ILE A 185 5.86 23.83 -11.33
N LEU A 186 6.45 24.49 -10.35
CA LEU A 186 5.99 25.77 -9.81
C LEU A 186 5.97 26.84 -10.89
N SER A 187 7.00 26.95 -11.74
CA SER A 187 7.06 27.95 -12.82
C SER A 187 5.96 27.76 -13.88
N ASN A 188 5.41 26.55 -14.03
CA ASN A 188 4.35 26.22 -14.99
C ASN A 188 2.96 26.12 -14.37
N THR A 189 2.83 26.21 -13.05
CA THR A 189 1.56 26.09 -12.34
C THR A 189 0.90 27.47 -12.19
N LYS A 190 -0.37 27.58 -12.58
CA LYS A 190 -1.12 28.84 -12.60
C LYS A 190 -2.24 28.92 -11.56
N SER A 191 -2.49 27.84 -10.81
CA SER A 191 -3.55 27.79 -9.79
C SER A 191 -3.28 26.73 -8.75
N ASP A 192 -3.83 26.90 -7.53
CA ASP A 192 -3.69 25.94 -6.43
C ASP A 192 -4.24 24.55 -6.82
N LYS A 193 -5.36 24.51 -7.54
CA LYS A 193 -5.91 23.24 -8.04
C LYS A 193 -4.93 22.50 -8.94
N GLN A 194 -4.23 23.22 -9.80
CA GLN A 194 -3.19 22.64 -10.66
C GLN A 194 -2.00 22.19 -9.83
N LEU A 195 -1.61 22.94 -8.81
CA LEU A 195 -0.52 22.59 -7.91
C LEU A 195 -0.84 21.29 -7.14
N GLN A 196 -2.02 21.17 -6.56
CA GLN A 196 -2.46 19.97 -5.86
C GLN A 196 -2.48 18.73 -6.80
N TYR A 197 -2.92 18.92 -8.04
CA TYR A 197 -2.84 17.86 -9.04
C TYR A 197 -1.38 17.46 -9.34
N GLN A 198 -0.48 18.42 -9.49
CA GLN A 198 0.96 18.16 -9.72
C GLN A 198 1.62 17.49 -8.52
N LYS A 199 1.25 17.85 -7.28
CA LYS A 199 1.69 17.15 -6.05
C LYS A 199 1.33 15.66 -6.14
N LYS A 200 0.06 15.36 -6.43
CA LYS A 200 -0.41 13.98 -6.55
C LYS A 200 0.31 13.20 -7.65
N ILE A 201 0.56 13.81 -8.80
CA ILE A 201 1.27 13.15 -9.92
C ILE A 201 2.76 12.94 -9.61
N TRP A 202 3.41 13.93 -9.01
CA TRP A 202 4.86 13.86 -8.80
C TRP A 202 5.23 12.81 -7.75
N PHE A 203 4.54 12.81 -6.60
CA PHE A 203 4.73 11.78 -5.56
C PHE A 203 3.61 10.74 -5.68
N ASP A 204 3.67 9.96 -6.73
CA ASP A 204 2.67 8.95 -7.07
C ASP A 204 2.88 7.61 -6.34
N GLY A 205 2.01 6.65 -6.60
CA GLY A 205 2.09 5.31 -5.99
C GLY A 205 3.41 4.59 -6.26
N PHE A 206 4.02 4.85 -7.42
CA PHE A 206 5.31 4.26 -7.76
C PHE A 206 6.46 4.91 -6.99
N LYS A 207 6.47 6.23 -6.83
CA LYS A 207 7.46 6.92 -5.98
C LYS A 207 7.28 6.56 -4.51
N THR A 208 6.03 6.41 -4.05
CA THR A 208 5.73 5.92 -2.69
C THR A 208 6.37 4.54 -2.47
N LEU A 209 6.15 3.60 -3.38
CA LEU A 209 6.76 2.27 -3.30
C LEU A 209 8.29 2.33 -3.34
N LYS A 210 8.87 3.17 -4.21
CA LYS A 210 10.32 3.36 -4.29
C LYS A 210 10.91 3.94 -3.00
N LEU A 211 10.23 4.89 -2.36
CA LEU A 211 10.68 5.42 -1.07
C LEU A 211 10.66 4.33 0.01
N ILE A 212 9.59 3.54 0.09
CA ILE A 212 9.50 2.43 1.05
C ILE A 212 10.64 1.42 0.82
N HIS A 213 10.93 1.07 -0.44
CA HIS A 213 12.06 0.19 -0.76
C HIS A 213 13.41 0.82 -0.41
N HIS A 214 13.60 2.10 -0.71
CA HIS A 214 14.83 2.81 -0.35
C HIS A 214 15.06 2.80 1.17
N LEU A 215 14.04 3.11 1.96
CA LEU A 215 14.12 3.06 3.42
C LEU A 215 14.36 1.64 3.95
N ARG A 216 13.75 0.61 3.35
CA ARG A 216 14.02 -0.79 3.66
C ARG A 216 15.49 -1.14 3.44
N ASP A 217 16.04 -0.72 2.32
CA ASP A 217 17.37 -1.14 1.88
C ASP A 217 18.50 -0.34 2.58
N SER A 218 18.20 0.89 3.07
CA SER A 218 19.19 1.79 3.65
C SER A 218 19.13 1.93 5.17
N ALA A 219 17.95 1.78 5.80
CA ALA A 219 17.77 2.10 7.21
C ALA A 219 16.93 1.10 8.01
N TYR A 220 15.87 0.55 7.42
CA TYR A 220 14.86 -0.23 8.14
C TYR A 220 14.58 -1.55 7.44
N SER A 221 15.49 -2.50 7.55
CA SER A 221 15.32 -3.85 6.99
C SER A 221 13.96 -4.44 7.35
N GLU A 222 13.45 -5.32 6.48
CA GLU A 222 12.26 -6.12 6.77
C GLU A 222 12.45 -6.90 8.07
N ILE A 223 11.39 -7.04 8.84
CA ILE A 223 11.38 -7.76 10.11
C ILE A 223 10.35 -8.88 10.08
N ASN A 224 10.41 -9.78 11.07
CA ASN A 224 9.44 -10.86 11.20
C ASN A 224 8.01 -10.32 11.11
N MET A 225 7.16 -10.99 10.31
CA MET A 225 5.80 -10.60 9.99
C MET A 225 4.95 -10.32 11.23
N PHE A 226 5.00 -11.19 12.23
CA PHE A 226 4.16 -11.08 13.41
C PHE A 226 4.67 -10.01 14.37
N ASN A 227 6.00 -9.79 14.42
CA ASN A 227 6.58 -8.65 15.14
C ASN A 227 6.17 -7.31 14.49
N ALA A 228 6.19 -7.25 13.15
CA ALA A 228 5.74 -6.07 12.43
C ALA A 228 4.26 -5.77 12.69
N LEU A 229 3.42 -6.80 12.70
CA LEU A 229 1.98 -6.68 12.97
C LEU A 229 1.70 -6.22 14.41
N ASP A 230 2.38 -6.79 15.41
CA ASP A 230 2.22 -6.37 16.80
C ASP A 230 2.56 -4.90 17.00
N LEU A 231 3.73 -4.46 16.46
CA LEU A 231 4.14 -3.06 16.49
C LEU A 231 3.14 -2.15 15.78
N PHE A 232 2.63 -2.60 14.65
CA PHE A 232 1.68 -1.86 13.85
C PHE A 232 0.33 -1.69 14.56
N PHE A 233 -0.20 -2.77 15.17
CA PHE A 233 -1.46 -2.72 15.91
C PHE A 233 -1.38 -1.79 17.11
N VAL A 234 -0.29 -1.81 17.86
CA VAL A 234 -0.05 -0.86 18.96
C VAL A 234 -0.12 0.58 18.47
N LYS A 235 0.53 0.90 17.33
CA LYS A 235 0.52 2.25 16.74
C LYS A 235 -0.86 2.70 16.27
N PHE A 236 -1.70 1.78 15.85
CA PHE A 236 -3.09 2.06 15.50
C PHE A 236 -4.03 2.13 16.72
N GLY A 237 -3.53 1.97 17.94
CA GLY A 237 -4.37 1.92 19.12
C GLY A 237 -5.26 0.67 19.19
N ILE A 238 -4.88 -0.38 18.46
CA ILE A 238 -5.55 -1.68 18.52
C ILE A 238 -4.93 -2.47 19.67
N ASN A 239 -5.54 -2.39 20.86
CA ASN A 239 -5.07 -3.08 22.06
C ASN A 239 -5.53 -4.55 22.09
N ILE A 240 -5.25 -5.28 21.02
CA ILE A 240 -5.49 -6.73 20.95
C ILE A 240 -4.13 -7.41 21.02
N LEU A 241 -3.91 -8.16 22.11
CA LEU A 241 -2.71 -8.98 22.28
C LEU A 241 -3.02 -10.41 21.81
N ILE A 242 -2.45 -10.79 20.66
CA ILE A 242 -2.50 -12.18 20.22
C ILE A 242 -1.35 -12.95 20.90
N ASN A 243 -1.69 -13.96 21.67
CA ASN A 243 -0.68 -14.78 22.33
C ASN A 243 -0.03 -15.77 21.35
N ARG A 244 1.22 -15.55 21.02
CA ARG A 244 2.03 -16.41 20.13
C ARG A 244 2.77 -17.54 20.86
N ASN A 245 2.58 -17.68 22.17
CA ASN A 245 3.28 -18.66 22.99
C ASN A 245 4.82 -18.60 22.83
N GLY A 246 5.38 -17.39 22.62
CA GLY A 246 6.81 -17.15 22.43
C GLY A 246 7.38 -17.57 21.07
N LYS A 247 6.53 -17.99 20.12
CA LYS A 247 6.99 -18.40 18.78
C LYS A 247 7.14 -17.18 17.86
N GLU A 248 8.23 -17.14 17.10
CA GLU A 248 8.43 -16.14 16.05
C GLU A 248 7.44 -16.35 14.90
N ILE A 249 7.21 -17.59 14.51
CA ILE A 249 6.18 -17.99 13.55
C ILE A 249 5.15 -18.80 14.33
N PRO A 250 3.97 -18.23 14.61
CA PRO A 250 2.95 -18.93 15.40
C PRO A 250 2.27 -20.04 14.61
N GLU A 251 1.51 -20.88 15.31
CA GLU A 251 0.68 -21.91 14.70
C GLU A 251 -0.34 -21.31 13.72
N LEU A 252 -0.78 -22.11 12.76
CA LEU A 252 -1.64 -21.67 11.67
C LEU A 252 -2.91 -20.98 12.13
N ASP A 253 -3.53 -21.45 13.20
CA ASP A 253 -4.75 -20.84 13.73
C ASP A 253 -4.50 -19.43 14.27
N ILE A 254 -3.35 -19.21 14.90
CA ILE A 254 -2.93 -17.87 15.33
C ILE A 254 -2.61 -16.97 14.11
N GLN A 255 -2.03 -17.51 13.05
CA GLN A 255 -1.83 -16.76 11.80
C GLN A 255 -3.17 -16.34 11.18
N LYS A 256 -4.18 -17.20 11.23
CA LYS A 256 -5.55 -16.87 10.80
C LYS A 256 -6.14 -15.73 11.63
N GLU A 257 -5.92 -15.71 12.96
CA GLU A 257 -6.37 -14.61 13.83
C GLU A 257 -5.78 -13.25 13.40
N TYR A 258 -4.48 -13.18 13.11
CA TYR A 258 -3.84 -11.98 12.57
C TYR A 258 -4.46 -11.53 11.24
N LEU A 259 -4.72 -12.47 10.34
CA LEU A 259 -5.37 -12.16 9.08
C LEU A 259 -6.79 -11.61 9.29
N GLU A 260 -7.58 -12.22 10.15
CA GLU A 260 -8.94 -11.75 10.46
C GLU A 260 -8.95 -10.35 11.09
N LEU A 261 -7.98 -10.02 11.93
CA LEU A 261 -7.83 -8.66 12.44
C LEU A 261 -7.58 -7.66 11.32
N LEU A 262 -6.69 -7.98 10.38
CA LEU A 262 -6.44 -7.12 9.21
C LEU A 262 -7.65 -6.98 8.31
N ARG A 263 -8.46 -8.04 8.13
CA ARG A 263 -9.73 -8.02 7.39
C ARG A 263 -10.74 -7.09 8.04
N LYS A 264 -10.89 -7.20 9.38
CA LYS A 264 -11.77 -6.33 10.18
C LYS A 264 -11.32 -4.87 10.14
N PHE A 265 -10.02 -4.62 10.23
CA PHE A 265 -9.44 -3.29 10.08
C PHE A 265 -9.76 -2.68 8.72
N ASP A 266 -9.65 -3.46 7.67
CA ASP A 266 -9.90 -3.00 6.31
C ASP A 266 -11.38 -2.71 6.03
N SER A 267 -12.29 -3.45 6.64
CA SER A 267 -13.76 -3.24 6.54
C SER A 267 -14.29 -2.11 7.41
N ASN A 268 -13.44 -1.36 8.12
CA ASN A 268 -13.80 -0.35 9.12
C ASN A 268 -14.65 -0.92 10.29
N SER A 269 -14.60 -2.22 10.51
CA SER A 269 -15.31 -2.88 11.62
C SER A 269 -14.60 -2.70 12.97
N ILE A 270 -13.39 -2.15 12.95
CA ILE A 270 -12.63 -1.74 14.14
C ILE A 270 -12.52 -0.21 14.10
N HIS A 271 -13.11 0.47 15.10
CA HIS A 271 -12.92 1.90 15.27
C HIS A 271 -11.49 2.18 15.75
N ILE A 272 -10.76 2.96 14.98
CA ILE A 272 -9.47 3.51 15.39
C ILE A 272 -9.78 4.64 16.37
N SER A 273 -9.36 4.50 17.61
CA SER A 273 -9.26 5.64 18.52
C SER A 273 -8.13 6.55 17.99
N GLN A 274 -8.49 7.53 17.18
CA GLN A 274 -7.54 8.60 16.88
C GLN A 274 -7.27 9.31 18.21
N GLN A 275 -6.13 9.06 18.81
CA GLN A 275 -5.59 9.97 19.81
C GLN A 275 -5.31 11.29 19.06
N LYS A 276 -6.18 12.27 19.31
CA LYS A 276 -5.89 13.67 19.01
C LYS A 276 -4.79 14.09 19.98
N GLU A 277 -3.55 14.17 19.51
CA GLU A 277 -2.54 15.03 20.10
C GLU A 277 -2.73 16.47 19.62
#